data_a933b787ee2b40e0d7e1153cf129cd75
#
_entry.id   a933b787ee2b40e0d7e1153cf129cd75
#
_cell.length_a   1.000
_cell.length_b   1.000
_cell.length_c   1.000
_cell.angle_alpha   90.00
_cell.angle_beta   90.00
_cell.angle_gamma   90.00
#
_symmetry.space_group_name_H-M   'P 1'
#
loop_
_entity.id
_entity.type
_entity.pdbx_description
1 polymer ?
#
loop_
_entity_poly.entity_id
_entity_poly.type
_entity_poly.pdbx_seq_one_letter_code
_entity_poly.pdbx_strand_id
1 'polypeptide(L)' 'MMNNHTITIARDSTPAQDYQAECSCGWVSHRSWLEATARRVADKHMAAVIRPTA' A
#
# COMPACT_ATOMS: atom_id res chain seq x y z
N MET A 1 5.60 -21.95 1.84
CA MET A 1 5.91 -20.60 1.41
C MET A 1 4.86 -19.65 1.90
N MET A 2 5.26 -18.64 2.61
CA MET A 2 4.34 -17.69 3.23
C MET A 2 4.09 -16.53 2.30
N ASN A 3 2.83 -16.25 2.06
CA ASN A 3 2.45 -15.10 1.27
C ASN A 3 2.02 -13.98 2.19
N ASN A 4 2.94 -13.58 3.04
CA ASN A 4 2.64 -12.50 3.97
C ASN A 4 2.80 -11.17 3.29
N HIS A 5 1.71 -10.46 3.22
CA HIS A 5 1.72 -9.10 2.70
C HIS A 5 1.37 -8.15 3.82
N THR A 6 2.33 -7.36 4.22
CA THR A 6 2.13 -6.38 5.27
C THR A 6 2.19 -5.00 4.66
N ILE A 7 1.14 -4.24 4.87
CA ILE A 7 1.05 -2.89 4.32
C ILE A 7 1.57 -1.91 5.37
N THR A 8 2.46 -1.06 4.92
CA THR A 8 2.97 0.04 5.73
C THR A 8 2.68 1.33 4.98
N ILE A 9 2.12 2.30 5.66
CA ILE A 9 1.89 3.62 5.07
C ILE A 9 3.09 4.49 5.42
N ALA A 10 3.89 4.76 4.42
CA ALA A 10 5.04 5.62 4.60
C ALA A 10 4.61 7.08 4.42
N ARG A 11 5.03 7.91 5.32
CA ARG A 11 4.71 9.32 5.27
C ARG A 11 5.99 10.08 4.98
N ASP A 12 5.95 10.86 3.94
CA ASP A 12 7.07 11.71 3.57
C ASP A 12 6.89 13.05 4.28
N SER A 13 7.90 13.44 5.03
CA SER A 13 7.83 14.70 5.78
C SER A 13 8.32 15.89 4.97
N THR A 14 8.45 15.72 3.67
CA THR A 14 8.75 16.88 2.82
C THR A 14 7.58 17.85 2.83
N PRO A 15 7.76 19.06 2.31
CA PRO A 15 6.65 20.01 2.27
C PRO A 15 5.40 19.46 1.61
N ALA A 16 5.54 18.49 0.74
CA ALA A 16 4.38 17.91 0.06
C ALA A 16 3.58 16.98 0.96
N GLN A 17 4.20 16.43 2.01
CA GLN A 17 3.53 15.54 2.95
C GLN A 17 2.80 14.41 2.23
N ASP A 18 3.50 13.71 1.38
CA ASP A 18 2.90 12.64 0.63
C ASP A 18 2.85 11.36 1.45
N TYR A 19 1.84 10.56 1.17
CA TYR A 19 1.72 9.23 1.76
C TYR A 19 1.90 8.21 0.65
N GLN A 20 2.54 7.11 0.99
CA GLN A 20 2.77 6.04 0.03
C GLN A 20 2.62 4.72 0.74
N ALA A 21 1.81 3.83 0.17
CA ALA A 21 1.63 2.51 0.74
C ALA A 21 2.71 1.60 0.20
N GLU A 22 3.24 0.77 1.09
CA GLU A 22 4.27 -0.20 0.73
C GLU A 22 3.86 -1.56 1.23
N CYS A 23 4.13 -2.56 0.44
CA CYS A 23 3.86 -3.93 0.83
C CYS A 23 5.17 -4.69 0.98
N SER A 24 5.19 -5.63 1.90
CA SER A 24 6.39 -6.41 2.15
C SER A 24 6.83 -7.22 0.94
N CYS A 25 5.95 -7.40 -0.03
CA CYS A 25 6.31 -8.11 -1.24
C CYS A 25 7.08 -7.25 -2.24
N GLY A 26 7.29 -5.98 -1.92
CA GLY A 26 8.01 -5.07 -2.79
C GLY A 26 7.14 -4.10 -3.56
N TRP A 27 5.82 -4.27 -3.45
CA TRP A 27 4.91 -3.37 -4.13
C TRP A 27 4.83 -2.03 -3.41
N VAL A 28 4.77 -0.94 -4.18
CA VAL A 28 4.58 0.39 -3.61
C VAL A 28 3.52 1.11 -4.44
N SER A 29 2.75 1.95 -3.77
CA SER A 29 1.72 2.72 -4.44
C SER A 29 2.27 4.04 -4.95
N HIS A 30 1.46 4.73 -5.72
CA HIS A 30 1.77 6.11 -6.04
C HIS A 30 1.67 6.96 -4.80
N ARG A 31 2.38 8.05 -4.79
CA ARG A 31 2.29 9.00 -3.70
C ARG A 31 0.97 9.73 -3.76
N SER A 32 0.41 9.95 -2.60
CA SER A 32 -0.84 10.67 -2.48
C SER A 32 -0.76 11.59 -1.28
N TRP A 33 -1.36 12.74 -1.40
CA TRP A 33 -1.38 13.69 -0.28
C TRP A 33 -2.46 13.35 0.74
N LEU A 34 -3.24 12.33 0.47
CA LEU A 34 -4.26 11.85 1.40
C LEU A 34 -3.93 10.44 1.84
N GLU A 35 -3.85 10.26 3.14
CA GLU A 35 -3.58 8.94 3.68
C GLU A 35 -4.69 7.97 3.31
N ALA A 36 -5.93 8.43 3.30
CA ALA A 36 -7.05 7.57 2.96
C ALA A 36 -6.92 7.00 1.55
N THR A 37 -6.39 7.79 0.63
CA THR A 37 -6.17 7.33 -0.74
C THR A 37 -5.10 6.26 -0.78
N ALA A 38 -4.01 6.45 -0.04
CA ALA A 38 -2.96 5.44 0.01
C ALA A 38 -3.49 4.14 0.57
N ARG A 39 -4.31 4.21 1.61
CA ARG A 39 -4.90 3.01 2.21
C ARG A 39 -5.83 2.31 1.23
N ARG A 40 -6.60 3.07 0.48
CA ARG A 40 -7.52 2.50 -0.49
C ARG A 40 -6.77 1.75 -1.58
N VAL A 41 -5.68 2.33 -2.06
CA VAL A 41 -4.87 1.67 -3.07
C VAL A 41 -4.25 0.41 -2.50
N ALA A 42 -3.80 0.47 -1.25
CA ALA A 42 -3.25 -0.70 -0.59
C ALA A 42 -4.29 -1.81 -0.47
N ASP A 43 -5.53 -1.45 -0.17
CA ASP A 43 -6.60 -2.43 -0.08
C ASP A 43 -6.80 -3.13 -1.41
N LYS A 44 -6.73 -2.40 -2.50
CA LYS A 44 -6.87 -3.01 -3.82
C LYS A 44 -5.72 -3.97 -4.10
N HIS A 45 -4.51 -3.58 -3.71
CA HIS A 45 -3.37 -4.46 -3.88
C HIS A 45 -3.55 -5.75 -3.08
N MET A 46 -3.97 -5.62 -1.82
CA MET A 46 -4.16 -6.78 -0.98
C MET A 46 -5.26 -7.68 -1.52
N ALA A 47 -6.33 -7.09 -2.01
CA ALA A 47 -7.41 -7.87 -2.57
C ALA A 47 -6.93 -8.65 -3.79
N ALA A 48 -6.02 -8.07 -4.57
CA ALA A 48 -5.52 -8.72 -5.77
C ALA A 48 -4.59 -9.88 -5.44
N VAL A 49 -3.77 -9.75 -4.39
CA VAL A 49 -2.78 -10.78 -4.09
C VAL A 49 -3.32 -11.85 -3.15
N ILE A 50 -4.33 -11.54 -2.36
CA ILE A 50 -4.90 -12.51 -1.42
C ILE A 50 -6.15 -13.13 -2.00
N ARG A 51 -6.59 -12.65 -3.11
CA ARG A 51 -7.81 -13.05 -3.71
C ARG A 51 -7.86 -14.57 -3.85
N PRO A 52 -8.90 -15.21 -3.34
CA PRO A 52 -9.01 -16.66 -3.45
C PRO A 52 -9.22 -17.06 -4.90
N THR A 53 -8.57 -18.13 -5.26
CA THR A 53 -8.74 -18.68 -6.60
C THR A 53 -10.04 -19.45 -6.62
N ALA A 54 -10.95 -18.99 -7.38
CA ALA A 54 -12.24 -19.65 -7.44
C ALA A 54 -12.17 -20.88 -8.33
#